data_e510ca6fedddf7ff56bb633ec462ec95
#
_entry.id   e510ca6fedddf7ff56bb633ec462ec95
#
_cell.length_a   1.000
_cell.length_b   1.000
_cell.length_c   1.000
_cell.angle_alpha   90.00
_cell.angle_beta   90.00
_cell.angle_gamma   90.00
#
_symmetry.space_group_name_H-M   'P 1'
#
loop_
_entity.id
_entity.type
_entity.pdbx_description
1 polymer ?
#
loop_
_entity_poly.entity_id
_entity_poly.type
_entity_poly.pdbx_seq_one_letter_code
_entity_poly.pdbx_strand_id
1 'polypeptide(L)'
;MRLFIFLLLTSSLTYSQAIRLGQFNEIKVFDGIRVTFIPSGADSLVVEGKNKEYLSYKNKNGRLYIRMDVKKRLSGFNTSVALFTSNPLEVIDANEGAFVSCQDVLFQQSVVLKAQEGAEIDALLDVQKVSTKTVSGGIVNLKGAAVIQEHRVSAGGVVDAATLDSEQVEVRVKAGGNAAVRATELAEARVSFGGTVKVYGQPKKLIQKTAVGGNIALVKPTEQTPTNE
;
A
#
# COMPACT_ATOMS: atom_id res chain seq x y z
N MET A 1 7.26 -64.22 22.14
CA MET A 1 6.35 -63.11 22.47
C MET A 1 7.10 -61.83 22.12
N ARG A 2 6.86 -61.25 20.93
CA ARG A 2 7.55 -60.03 20.45
C ARG A 2 6.68 -58.82 20.79
N LEU A 3 7.18 -57.97 21.65
CA LEU A 3 6.53 -56.73 22.03
C LEU A 3 6.77 -55.67 20.93
N PHE A 4 5.72 -55.24 20.22
CA PHE A 4 5.76 -54.13 19.28
C PHE A 4 5.51 -52.84 20.08
N ILE A 5 6.54 -52.03 20.26
CA ILE A 5 6.41 -50.69 20.81
C ILE A 5 5.95 -49.77 19.67
N PHE A 6 4.70 -49.30 19.73
CA PHE A 6 4.14 -48.30 18.83
C PHE A 6 4.57 -46.92 19.32
N LEU A 7 5.56 -46.34 18.68
CA LEU A 7 5.99 -44.97 18.94
C LEU A 7 5.00 -43.98 18.34
N LEU A 8 4.08 -43.45 19.15
CA LEU A 8 3.19 -42.36 18.76
C LEU A 8 4.00 -41.07 18.62
N LEU A 9 4.33 -40.70 17.37
CA LEU A 9 4.81 -39.35 17.06
C LEU A 9 3.64 -38.37 17.20
N THR A 10 3.54 -37.69 18.33
CA THR A 10 2.66 -36.52 18.51
C THR A 10 3.32 -35.32 17.82
N SER A 11 2.92 -35.00 16.60
CA SER A 11 3.25 -33.75 15.97
C SER A 11 2.55 -32.62 16.72
N SER A 12 3.28 -31.87 17.55
CA SER A 12 2.82 -30.63 18.15
C SER A 12 2.66 -29.58 17.06
N LEU A 13 1.43 -29.40 16.61
CA LEU A 13 1.03 -28.24 15.81
C LEU A 13 1.18 -27.00 16.69
N THR A 14 2.25 -26.24 16.50
CA THR A 14 2.39 -24.91 17.09
C THR A 14 1.39 -23.98 16.44
N TYR A 15 0.20 -23.85 17.03
CA TYR A 15 -0.76 -22.81 16.66
C TYR A 15 -0.14 -21.46 17.02
N SER A 16 0.16 -20.63 16.04
CA SER A 16 0.42 -19.21 16.27
C SER A 16 -0.87 -18.59 16.84
N GLN A 17 -0.82 -18.12 18.08
CA GLN A 17 -1.99 -17.61 18.78
C GLN A 17 -2.35 -16.24 18.18
N ALA A 18 -3.56 -16.12 17.62
CA ALA A 18 -4.08 -14.84 17.15
C ALA A 18 -4.30 -13.89 18.34
N ILE A 19 -3.69 -12.71 18.26
CA ILE A 19 -3.82 -11.66 19.27
C ILE A 19 -5.06 -10.81 18.90
N ARG A 20 -6.03 -10.74 19.81
CA ARG A 20 -7.22 -9.91 19.63
C ARG A 20 -6.89 -8.43 19.79
N LEU A 21 -7.39 -7.63 18.86
CA LEU A 21 -7.28 -6.18 18.86
C LEU A 21 -8.66 -5.57 19.13
N GLY A 22 -8.72 -4.37 19.71
CA GLY A 22 -9.94 -3.56 19.69
C GLY A 22 -10.18 -3.00 18.30
N GLN A 23 -11.39 -2.53 18.01
CA GLN A 23 -11.77 -1.97 16.71
C GLN A 23 -10.82 -0.84 16.27
N PHE A 24 -10.45 -0.84 14.99
CA PHE A 24 -9.65 0.20 14.36
C PHE A 24 -10.06 0.36 12.90
N ASN A 25 -9.87 1.56 12.36
CA ASN A 25 -10.06 1.90 10.96
C ASN A 25 -8.82 2.57 10.36
N GLU A 26 -7.78 2.77 11.16
CA GLU A 26 -6.49 3.29 10.72
C GLU A 26 -5.35 2.38 11.18
N ILE A 27 -4.37 2.15 10.32
CA ILE A 27 -3.12 1.46 10.68
C ILE A 27 -1.92 2.35 10.40
N LYS A 28 -0.92 2.24 11.28
CA LYS A 28 0.37 2.89 11.11
C LYS A 28 1.49 1.89 11.38
N VAL A 29 2.29 1.59 10.34
CA VAL A 29 3.32 0.55 10.35
C VAL A 29 4.70 1.17 10.21
N PHE A 30 5.70 0.64 10.93
CA PHE A 30 7.05 1.16 11.01
C PHE A 30 8.13 0.07 10.93
N ASP A 31 9.39 0.51 10.96
CA ASP A 31 10.59 -0.29 11.26
C ASP A 31 10.85 -1.45 10.28
N GLY A 32 10.41 -1.34 9.02
CA GLY A 32 10.61 -2.39 8.02
C GLY A 32 9.68 -3.61 8.15
N ILE A 33 8.66 -3.55 9.02
CA ILE A 33 7.72 -4.65 9.21
C ILE A 33 6.89 -4.87 7.94
N ARG A 34 6.66 -6.14 7.60
CA ARG A 34 5.78 -6.54 6.50
C ARG A 34 4.39 -6.86 7.05
N VAL A 35 3.37 -6.13 6.61
CA VAL A 35 1.97 -6.36 7.00
C VAL A 35 1.17 -6.79 5.80
N THR A 36 0.51 -7.94 5.90
CA THR A 36 -0.52 -8.35 4.95
C THR A 36 -1.87 -8.15 5.59
N PHE A 37 -2.66 -7.31 4.99
CA PHE A 37 -4.02 -7.00 5.43
C PHE A 37 -5.02 -8.01 4.83
N ILE A 38 -5.91 -8.54 5.67
CA ILE A 38 -6.87 -9.60 5.32
C ILE A 38 -8.24 -9.21 5.88
N PRO A 39 -9.26 -8.95 5.04
CA PRO A 39 -10.64 -8.77 5.52
C PRO A 39 -11.12 -10.00 6.28
N SER A 40 -11.76 -9.79 7.44
CA SER A 40 -12.17 -10.88 8.33
C SER A 40 -13.37 -10.47 9.19
N GLY A 41 -13.99 -11.41 9.88
CA GLY A 41 -15.06 -11.14 10.86
C GLY A 41 -14.57 -10.66 12.23
N ALA A 42 -13.25 -10.55 12.47
CA ALA A 42 -12.69 -10.16 13.77
C ALA A 42 -11.35 -9.46 13.62
N ASP A 43 -11.10 -8.50 14.51
CA ASP A 43 -9.85 -7.73 14.55
C ASP A 43 -8.79 -8.50 15.33
N SER A 44 -7.77 -8.99 14.62
CA SER A 44 -6.68 -9.75 15.22
C SER A 44 -5.39 -9.65 14.38
N LEU A 45 -4.27 -10.02 14.97
CA LEU A 45 -3.02 -10.16 14.24
C LEU A 45 -2.32 -11.48 14.61
N VAL A 46 -1.60 -12.00 13.63
CA VAL A 46 -0.68 -13.13 13.77
C VAL A 46 0.70 -12.65 13.37
N VAL A 47 1.70 -12.93 14.21
CA VAL A 47 3.07 -12.47 14.00
C VAL A 47 3.98 -13.66 13.72
N GLU A 48 4.78 -13.53 12.67
CA GLU A 48 5.77 -14.52 12.28
C GLU A 48 7.14 -13.86 12.05
N GLY A 49 8.18 -14.67 12.07
CA GLY A 49 9.53 -14.20 11.77
C GLY A 49 10.48 -14.18 12.97
N LYS A 50 11.69 -13.74 12.70
CA LYS A 50 12.86 -13.94 13.57
C LYS A 50 12.87 -13.04 14.80
N ASN A 51 12.20 -11.89 14.75
CA ASN A 51 12.15 -10.90 15.83
C ASN A 51 10.72 -10.67 16.33
N LYS A 52 9.85 -11.65 16.17
CA LYS A 52 8.42 -11.54 16.51
C LYS A 52 8.16 -11.15 17.96
N GLU A 53 9.01 -11.57 18.88
CA GLU A 53 8.93 -11.26 20.30
C GLU A 53 9.19 -9.79 20.65
N TYR A 54 9.76 -9.04 19.69
CA TYR A 54 10.00 -7.60 19.82
C TYR A 54 8.95 -6.75 19.10
N LEU A 55 7.89 -7.39 18.54
CA LEU A 55 6.81 -6.63 17.96
C LEU A 55 6.00 -5.94 19.07
N SER A 56 5.79 -4.64 18.89
CA SER A 56 4.91 -3.84 19.73
C SER A 56 3.72 -3.37 18.90
N TYR A 57 2.51 -3.52 19.44
CA TYR A 57 1.29 -3.02 18.84
C TYR A 57 0.46 -2.26 19.87
N LYS A 58 -0.22 -1.21 19.44
CA LYS A 58 -1.06 -0.40 20.32
C LYS A 58 -2.21 0.20 19.53
N ASN A 59 -3.43 -0.10 19.93
CA ASN A 59 -4.61 0.60 19.43
C ASN A 59 -4.85 1.85 20.29
N LYS A 60 -4.90 3.02 19.67
CA LYS A 60 -5.22 4.28 20.33
C LYS A 60 -6.27 5.00 19.51
N ASN A 61 -7.50 5.08 20.06
CA ASN A 61 -8.63 5.77 19.45
C ASN A 61 -8.90 5.33 18.00
N GLY A 62 -8.94 4.03 17.73
CA GLY A 62 -9.21 3.49 16.40
C GLY A 62 -8.01 3.49 15.44
N ARG A 63 -6.83 3.91 15.89
CA ARG A 63 -5.58 3.82 15.12
C ARG A 63 -4.66 2.76 15.72
N LEU A 64 -4.38 1.71 14.95
CA LEU A 64 -3.47 0.65 15.33
C LEU A 64 -2.04 0.99 14.91
N TYR A 65 -1.15 1.10 15.86
CA TYR A 65 0.29 1.26 15.64
C TYR A 65 0.95 -0.12 15.69
N ILE A 66 1.78 -0.43 14.70
CA ILE A 66 2.57 -1.67 14.61
C ILE A 66 4.03 -1.28 14.39
N ARG A 67 4.90 -1.62 15.33
CA ARG A 67 6.30 -1.24 15.30
C ARG A 67 7.18 -2.23 16.06
N MET A 68 8.47 -2.15 15.88
CA MET A 68 9.42 -2.88 16.72
C MET A 68 9.64 -2.17 18.06
N ASP A 69 9.98 -2.94 19.08
CA ASP A 69 10.50 -2.39 20.36
C ASP A 69 11.73 -1.51 20.09
N VAL A 70 11.95 -0.51 20.94
CA VAL A 70 13.06 0.45 20.82
C VAL A 70 14.43 -0.22 20.71
N LYS A 71 14.61 -1.39 21.35
CA LYS A 71 15.84 -2.17 21.30
C LYS A 71 16.09 -2.83 19.94
N LYS A 72 15.07 -2.93 19.09
CA LYS A 72 15.08 -3.62 17.80
C LYS A 72 14.50 -2.75 16.65
N ARG A 73 14.61 -1.43 16.76
CA ARG A 73 14.23 -0.53 15.67
C ARG A 73 14.94 -0.89 14.37
N LEU A 74 14.24 -0.71 13.25
CA LEU A 74 14.71 -1.04 11.90
C LEU A 74 15.12 -2.50 11.68
N SER A 75 14.73 -3.43 12.57
CA SER A 75 14.98 -4.86 12.41
C SER A 75 13.71 -5.66 12.03
N GLY A 76 12.65 -4.99 11.65
CA GLY A 76 11.37 -5.59 11.29
C GLY A 76 11.33 -6.27 9.91
N PHE A 77 12.35 -6.09 9.06
CA PHE A 77 12.42 -6.69 7.71
C PHE A 77 12.26 -8.23 7.69
N ASN A 78 12.54 -8.90 8.79
CA ASN A 78 12.37 -10.34 8.98
C ASN A 78 11.15 -10.67 9.85
N THR A 79 10.24 -9.70 10.06
CA THR A 79 9.01 -9.86 10.84
C THR A 79 7.82 -9.59 9.93
N SER A 80 6.90 -10.54 9.86
CA SER A 80 5.65 -10.43 9.10
C SER A 80 4.45 -10.50 10.03
N VAL A 81 3.42 -9.74 9.67
CA VAL A 81 2.16 -9.65 10.38
C VAL A 81 1.03 -9.92 9.41
N ALA A 82 0.24 -10.96 9.65
CA ALA A 82 -1.08 -11.11 9.07
C ALA A 82 -2.06 -10.33 9.94
N LEU A 83 -2.62 -9.25 9.40
CA LEU A 83 -3.55 -8.36 10.09
C LEU A 83 -4.97 -8.62 9.60
N PHE A 84 -5.81 -9.17 10.44
CA PHE A 84 -7.22 -9.42 10.17
C PHE A 84 -8.05 -8.23 10.66
N THR A 85 -8.99 -7.76 9.85
CA THR A 85 -9.82 -6.62 10.22
C THR A 85 -11.29 -6.84 9.86
N SER A 86 -12.17 -6.45 10.79
CA SER A 86 -13.62 -6.54 10.63
C SER A 86 -14.24 -5.29 9.99
N ASN A 87 -13.49 -4.19 9.95
CA ASN A 87 -13.93 -2.93 9.38
C ASN A 87 -13.04 -2.51 8.20
N PRO A 88 -13.57 -1.74 7.24
CA PRO A 88 -12.77 -1.11 6.21
C PRO A 88 -11.67 -0.22 6.82
N LEU A 89 -10.46 -0.27 6.25
CA LEU A 89 -9.37 0.61 6.64
C LEU A 89 -9.48 1.94 5.89
N GLU A 90 -9.77 3.01 6.62
CA GLU A 90 -9.83 4.36 6.06
C GLU A 90 -8.45 4.96 5.77
N VAL A 91 -7.46 4.63 6.63
CA VAL A 91 -6.08 5.12 6.48
C VAL A 91 -5.08 3.99 6.67
N ILE A 92 -4.20 3.84 5.68
CA ILE A 92 -3.02 2.97 5.73
C ILE A 92 -1.78 3.86 5.64
N ASP A 93 -0.95 3.88 6.69
CA ASP A 93 0.24 4.74 6.81
C ASP A 93 1.48 3.88 7.07
N ALA A 94 2.32 3.70 6.04
CA ALA A 94 3.56 2.92 6.10
C ALA A 94 4.77 3.86 6.18
N ASN A 95 5.68 3.58 7.11
CA ASN A 95 6.84 4.41 7.43
C ASN A 95 8.10 3.57 7.64
N GLU A 96 9.28 4.20 7.54
CA GLU A 96 10.55 3.60 7.96
C GLU A 96 10.81 2.23 7.28
N GLY A 97 10.62 2.17 5.95
CA GLY A 97 10.85 0.96 5.16
C GLY A 97 9.82 -0.15 5.35
N ALA A 98 8.69 0.10 6.03
CA ALA A 98 7.62 -0.87 6.18
C ALA A 98 6.98 -1.21 4.82
N PHE A 99 6.48 -2.44 4.70
CA PHE A 99 5.75 -2.91 3.53
C PHE A 99 4.34 -3.32 3.93
N VAL A 100 3.32 -2.74 3.28
CA VAL A 100 1.92 -3.09 3.51
C VAL A 100 1.29 -3.57 2.21
N SER A 101 0.70 -4.75 2.23
CA SER A 101 -0.01 -5.30 1.08
C SER A 101 -1.44 -5.70 1.43
N CYS A 102 -2.34 -5.54 0.46
CA CYS A 102 -3.69 -6.07 0.51
C CYS A 102 -3.76 -7.27 -0.42
N GLN A 103 -4.08 -8.45 0.09
CA GLN A 103 -4.25 -9.65 -0.76
C GLN A 103 -5.54 -9.58 -1.57
N ASP A 104 -6.60 -9.09 -0.96
CA ASP A 104 -7.92 -8.98 -1.56
C ASP A 104 -8.21 -7.56 -2.06
N VAL A 105 -9.23 -7.44 -2.90
CA VAL A 105 -9.71 -6.15 -3.36
C VAL A 105 -10.26 -5.35 -2.18
N LEU A 106 -9.75 -4.15 -1.98
CA LEU A 106 -10.35 -3.18 -1.05
C LEU A 106 -11.61 -2.58 -1.69
N PHE A 107 -12.77 -3.07 -1.28
CA PHE A 107 -14.06 -2.59 -1.73
C PHE A 107 -14.67 -1.65 -0.68
N GLN A 108 -14.62 -0.34 -0.94
CA GLN A 108 -15.11 0.68 0.00
C GLN A 108 -15.30 2.05 -0.66
N GLN A 109 -15.91 3.00 0.07
CA GLN A 109 -16.13 4.36 -0.45
C GLN A 109 -14.82 5.12 -0.67
N SER A 110 -13.92 5.09 0.30
CA SER A 110 -12.66 5.84 0.19
C SER A 110 -11.54 5.21 1.01
N VAL A 111 -10.30 5.44 0.55
CA VAL A 111 -9.09 5.06 1.28
C VAL A 111 -8.00 6.12 1.13
N VAL A 112 -7.25 6.34 2.20
CA VAL A 112 -6.07 7.20 2.23
C VAL A 112 -4.83 6.34 2.46
N LEU A 113 -3.89 6.37 1.51
CA LEU A 113 -2.64 5.60 1.56
C LEU A 113 -1.46 6.56 1.70
N LYS A 114 -0.64 6.35 2.73
CA LYS A 114 0.55 7.18 2.99
C LYS A 114 1.78 6.29 3.07
N ALA A 115 2.79 6.58 2.25
CA ALA A 115 4.07 5.88 2.29
C ALA A 115 5.20 6.90 2.44
N GLN A 116 6.05 6.72 3.45
CA GLN A 116 7.10 7.65 3.82
C GLN A 116 8.38 6.90 4.18
N GLU A 117 9.53 7.57 3.99
CA GLU A 117 10.83 7.06 4.47
C GLU A 117 11.15 5.66 3.92
N GLY A 118 11.00 5.51 2.60
CA GLY A 118 11.28 4.26 1.90
C GLY A 118 10.25 3.15 2.11
N ALA A 119 9.12 3.43 2.75
CA ALA A 119 8.05 2.44 2.89
C ALA A 119 7.27 2.23 1.59
N GLU A 120 6.61 1.08 1.48
CA GLU A 120 5.87 0.68 0.30
C GLU A 120 4.47 0.18 0.64
N ILE A 121 3.49 0.52 -0.20
CA ILE A 121 2.11 0.03 -0.12
C ILE A 121 1.70 -0.52 -1.48
N ASP A 122 1.24 -1.77 -1.51
CA ASP A 122 0.63 -2.42 -2.66
C ASP A 122 -0.86 -2.65 -2.40
N ALA A 123 -1.74 -2.10 -3.26
CA ALA A 123 -3.18 -2.25 -3.07
C ALA A 123 -3.92 -2.54 -4.38
N LEU A 124 -4.85 -3.50 -4.29
CA LEU A 124 -5.86 -3.76 -5.30
C LEU A 124 -7.17 -3.11 -4.84
N LEU A 125 -7.71 -2.19 -5.64
CA LEU A 125 -8.80 -1.30 -5.22
C LEU A 125 -10.05 -1.47 -6.09
N ASP A 126 -11.21 -1.33 -5.46
CA ASP A 126 -12.48 -0.98 -6.09
C ASP A 126 -13.18 0.03 -5.18
N VAL A 127 -12.93 1.33 -5.42
CA VAL A 127 -13.33 2.40 -4.52
C VAL A 127 -13.92 3.59 -5.28
N GLN A 128 -14.70 4.42 -4.59
CA GLN A 128 -15.12 5.70 -5.18
C GLN A 128 -13.95 6.69 -5.19
N LYS A 129 -13.15 6.71 -4.14
CA LYS A 129 -12.03 7.65 -4.04
C LYS A 129 -10.80 7.04 -3.39
N VAL A 130 -9.64 7.21 -4.02
CA VAL A 130 -8.35 6.96 -3.40
C VAL A 130 -7.55 8.25 -3.28
N SER A 131 -6.95 8.49 -2.12
CA SER A 131 -6.00 9.59 -1.91
C SER A 131 -4.66 9.03 -1.47
N THR A 132 -3.57 9.46 -2.13
CA THR A 132 -2.22 9.03 -1.72
C THR A 132 -1.34 10.20 -1.31
N LYS A 133 -0.42 9.92 -0.39
CA LYS A 133 0.69 10.81 -0.05
C LYS A 133 1.98 10.02 0.02
N THR A 134 2.90 10.27 -0.91
CA THR A 134 4.23 9.65 -0.91
C THR A 134 5.31 10.70 -0.68
N VAL A 135 6.20 10.45 0.27
CA VAL A 135 7.25 11.39 0.68
C VAL A 135 8.54 10.63 0.97
N SER A 136 9.70 11.26 0.76
CA SER A 136 11.00 10.72 1.18
C SER A 136 11.24 9.28 0.69
N GLY A 137 11.04 9.06 -0.61
CA GLY A 137 11.25 7.75 -1.24
C GLY A 137 10.14 6.72 -0.97
N GLY A 138 9.01 7.12 -0.35
CA GLY A 138 7.87 6.21 -0.20
C GLY A 138 7.24 5.84 -1.55
N ILE A 139 6.71 4.62 -1.65
CA ILE A 139 6.17 4.03 -2.88
C ILE A 139 4.75 3.56 -2.63
N VAL A 140 3.83 3.85 -3.57
CA VAL A 140 2.47 3.33 -3.57
C VAL A 140 2.15 2.77 -4.94
N ASN A 141 1.82 1.47 -5.01
CA ASN A 141 1.44 0.74 -6.21
C ASN A 141 -0.05 0.40 -6.15
N LEU A 142 -0.81 0.83 -7.16
CA LEU A 142 -2.27 0.70 -7.20
C LEU A 142 -2.73 -0.01 -8.47
N LYS A 143 -3.69 -0.92 -8.30
CA LYS A 143 -4.35 -1.63 -9.39
C LYS A 143 -5.86 -1.68 -9.14
N GLY A 144 -6.65 -1.99 -10.18
CA GLY A 144 -8.10 -2.14 -10.07
C GLY A 144 -8.86 -0.93 -10.58
N ALA A 145 -9.83 -0.42 -9.79
CA ALA A 145 -10.68 0.69 -10.19
C ALA A 145 -10.88 1.74 -9.08
N ALA A 146 -10.98 3.01 -9.48
CA ALA A 146 -11.39 4.11 -8.61
C ALA A 146 -12.13 5.16 -9.47
N VAL A 147 -13.20 5.76 -8.96
CA VAL A 147 -13.81 6.87 -9.71
C VAL A 147 -12.90 8.09 -9.71
N ILE A 148 -12.35 8.42 -8.54
CA ILE A 148 -11.49 9.60 -8.35
C ILE A 148 -10.16 9.19 -7.71
N GLN A 149 -9.05 9.66 -8.28
CA GLN A 149 -7.71 9.55 -7.71
C GLN A 149 -7.16 10.93 -7.32
N GLU A 150 -6.60 11.05 -6.13
CA GLU A 150 -5.84 12.23 -5.68
C GLU A 150 -4.45 11.83 -5.20
N HIS A 151 -3.41 12.34 -5.85
CA HIS A 151 -2.03 11.96 -5.51
C HIS A 151 -1.18 13.17 -5.15
N ARG A 152 -0.48 13.08 -4.00
CA ARG A 152 0.54 14.04 -3.57
C ARG A 152 1.87 13.32 -3.42
N VAL A 153 2.82 13.68 -4.28
CA VAL A 153 4.13 13.04 -4.37
C VAL A 153 5.21 14.08 -4.14
N SER A 154 6.15 13.81 -3.24
CA SER A 154 7.24 14.75 -2.96
C SER A 154 8.52 14.06 -2.50
N ALA A 155 9.64 14.78 -2.59
CA ALA A 155 10.95 14.33 -2.10
C ALA A 155 11.31 12.90 -2.56
N GLY A 156 11.26 12.63 -3.86
CA GLY A 156 11.59 11.34 -4.44
C GLY A 156 10.54 10.24 -4.25
N GLY A 157 9.36 10.55 -3.72
CA GLY A 157 8.25 9.59 -3.62
C GLY A 157 7.77 9.10 -4.98
N VAL A 158 7.11 7.96 -5.01
CA VAL A 158 6.61 7.32 -6.23
C VAL A 158 5.16 6.88 -6.05
N VAL A 159 4.33 7.12 -7.08
CA VAL A 159 2.99 6.52 -7.22
C VAL A 159 2.93 5.83 -8.56
N ASP A 160 2.66 4.52 -8.55
CA ASP A 160 2.31 3.78 -9.75
C ASP A 160 0.83 3.36 -9.70
N ALA A 161 0.01 4.07 -10.45
CA ALA A 161 -1.41 3.83 -10.68
C ALA A 161 -1.71 3.74 -12.19
N ALA A 162 -0.73 3.33 -13.01
CA ALA A 162 -0.88 3.19 -14.45
C ALA A 162 -1.94 2.15 -14.84
N THR A 163 -2.21 1.18 -13.96
CA THR A 163 -3.21 0.11 -14.13
C THR A 163 -4.40 0.24 -13.17
N LEU A 164 -4.57 1.40 -12.53
CA LEU A 164 -5.77 1.74 -11.77
C LEU A 164 -6.71 2.52 -12.69
N ASP A 165 -7.76 1.88 -13.19
CA ASP A 165 -8.72 2.53 -14.05
C ASP A 165 -9.50 3.62 -13.28
N SER A 166 -9.62 4.82 -13.85
CA SER A 166 -10.40 5.88 -13.21
C SER A 166 -11.02 6.85 -14.21
N GLU A 167 -12.03 7.59 -13.75
CA GLU A 167 -12.63 8.69 -14.50
C GLU A 167 -11.79 9.97 -14.33
N GLN A 168 -11.40 10.29 -13.11
CA GLN A 168 -10.73 11.53 -12.79
C GLN A 168 -9.47 11.33 -11.96
N VAL A 169 -8.43 12.10 -12.27
CA VAL A 169 -7.20 12.13 -11.48
C VAL A 169 -6.72 13.56 -11.24
N GLU A 170 -6.38 13.85 -9.99
CA GLU A 170 -5.57 15.00 -9.61
C GLU A 170 -4.23 14.52 -9.08
N VAL A 171 -3.11 14.94 -9.71
CA VAL A 171 -1.77 14.58 -9.28
C VAL A 171 -0.88 15.81 -9.12
N ARG A 172 -0.25 15.92 -7.95
CA ARG A 172 0.72 16.97 -7.64
C ARG A 172 2.06 16.36 -7.26
N VAL A 173 3.09 16.65 -8.07
CA VAL A 173 4.46 16.20 -7.83
C VAL A 173 5.34 17.39 -7.47
N LYS A 174 6.15 17.24 -6.43
CA LYS A 174 7.12 18.25 -5.98
C LYS A 174 8.48 17.61 -5.67
N ALA A 175 9.56 18.37 -5.91
CA ALA A 175 10.91 18.00 -5.47
C ALA A 175 11.34 16.58 -5.92
N GLY A 176 11.26 16.30 -7.22
CA GLY A 176 11.87 15.10 -7.85
C GLY A 176 11.02 13.83 -7.77
N GLY A 177 9.78 13.87 -7.33
CA GLY A 177 8.90 12.68 -7.28
C GLY A 177 8.42 12.21 -8.65
N ASN A 178 7.87 10.99 -8.72
CA ASN A 178 7.35 10.39 -9.95
C ASN A 178 5.93 9.85 -9.74
N ALA A 179 5.07 10.03 -10.75
CA ALA A 179 3.74 9.45 -10.75
C ALA A 179 3.38 8.91 -12.13
N ALA A 180 2.77 7.71 -12.15
CA ALA A 180 2.11 7.14 -13.31
C ALA A 180 0.63 6.98 -12.96
N VAL A 181 -0.27 7.62 -13.71
CA VAL A 181 -1.70 7.68 -13.40
C VAL A 181 -2.54 7.43 -14.65
N ARG A 182 -3.76 6.96 -14.48
CA ARG A 182 -4.68 6.69 -15.59
C ARG A 182 -6.00 7.39 -15.34
N ALA A 183 -6.56 8.03 -16.38
CA ALA A 183 -7.90 8.59 -16.33
C ALA A 183 -8.56 8.58 -17.73
N THR A 184 -9.89 8.58 -17.78
CA THR A 184 -10.67 8.61 -19.03
C THR A 184 -11.37 9.95 -19.25
N GLU A 185 -11.76 10.68 -18.21
CA GLU A 185 -12.50 11.93 -18.34
C GLU A 185 -11.61 13.17 -18.09
N LEU A 186 -10.98 13.24 -16.92
CA LEU A 186 -10.19 14.41 -16.54
C LEU A 186 -8.88 14.01 -15.88
N ALA A 187 -7.77 14.54 -16.38
CA ALA A 187 -6.50 14.51 -15.68
C ALA A 187 -6.00 15.92 -15.37
N GLU A 188 -5.76 16.21 -14.11
CA GLU A 188 -5.11 17.44 -13.67
C GLU A 188 -3.74 17.11 -13.07
N ALA A 189 -2.67 17.49 -13.77
CA ALA A 189 -1.29 17.19 -13.38
C ALA A 189 -0.51 18.48 -13.12
N ARG A 190 0.12 18.56 -11.94
CA ARG A 190 1.01 19.66 -11.57
C ARG A 190 2.36 19.15 -11.12
N VAL A 191 3.43 19.65 -11.71
CA VAL A 191 4.81 19.33 -11.34
C VAL A 191 5.56 20.61 -10.99
N SER A 192 6.26 20.61 -9.87
CA SER A 192 7.10 21.73 -9.45
C SER A 192 8.40 21.26 -8.80
N PHE A 193 9.50 21.94 -9.13
CA PHE A 193 10.86 21.64 -8.66
C PHE A 193 11.34 20.23 -9.07
N GLY A 194 11.16 19.89 -10.35
CA GLY A 194 11.51 18.59 -10.91
C GLY A 194 10.48 17.49 -10.64
N GLY A 195 10.69 16.35 -11.31
CA GLY A 195 9.82 15.17 -11.23
C GLY A 195 9.07 14.89 -12.54
N THR A 196 8.35 13.78 -12.56
CA THR A 196 7.68 13.31 -13.76
C THR A 196 6.26 12.82 -13.46
N VAL A 197 5.30 13.18 -14.31
CA VAL A 197 3.97 12.58 -14.35
C VAL A 197 3.75 11.95 -15.73
N LYS A 198 3.39 10.65 -15.73
CA LYS A 198 2.92 9.94 -16.93
C LYS A 198 1.41 9.74 -16.81
N VAL A 199 0.66 10.24 -17.78
CA VAL A 199 -0.81 10.12 -17.82
C VAL A 199 -1.19 9.09 -18.88
N TYR A 200 -1.89 8.05 -18.46
CA TYR A 200 -2.46 6.99 -19.30
C TYR A 200 -3.97 7.17 -19.46
N GLY A 201 -4.62 6.35 -20.31
CA GLY A 201 -6.09 6.28 -20.43
C GLY A 201 -6.70 7.29 -21.39
N GLN A 202 -5.95 8.25 -21.95
CA GLN A 202 -6.41 9.26 -22.90
C GLN A 202 -7.61 10.09 -22.39
N PRO A 203 -7.44 10.84 -21.30
CA PRO A 203 -8.51 11.63 -20.73
C PRO A 203 -9.07 12.63 -21.75
N LYS A 204 -10.39 12.83 -21.77
CA LYS A 204 -11.06 13.83 -22.62
C LYS A 204 -10.53 15.25 -22.38
N LYS A 205 -10.08 15.52 -21.12
CA LYS A 205 -9.47 16.80 -20.75
C LYS A 205 -8.20 16.58 -19.94
N LEU A 206 -7.09 17.16 -20.41
CA LEU A 206 -5.82 17.20 -19.70
C LEU A 206 -5.48 18.64 -19.32
N ILE A 207 -5.38 18.93 -18.02
CA ILE A 207 -4.89 20.19 -17.46
C ILE A 207 -3.50 19.94 -16.91
N GLN A 208 -2.50 20.62 -17.44
CA GLN A 208 -1.12 20.44 -17.02
C GLN A 208 -0.45 21.76 -16.63
N LYS A 209 0.34 21.73 -15.54
CA LYS A 209 1.12 22.87 -15.09
C LYS A 209 2.47 22.42 -14.58
N THR A 210 3.53 22.99 -15.13
CA THR A 210 4.91 22.78 -14.65
C THR A 210 5.51 24.09 -14.16
N ALA A 211 6.36 24.00 -13.14
CA ALA A 211 7.12 25.14 -12.65
C ALA A 211 8.51 24.67 -12.17
N VAL A 212 9.55 25.39 -12.56
CA VAL A 212 10.97 25.15 -12.21
C VAL A 212 11.40 23.70 -12.50
N GLY A 213 11.30 23.32 -13.77
CA GLY A 213 11.58 21.97 -14.22
C GLY A 213 10.46 20.98 -13.95
N GLY A 214 10.58 19.81 -14.53
CA GLY A 214 9.59 18.72 -14.44
C GLY A 214 8.98 18.40 -15.81
N ASN A 215 8.41 17.20 -15.88
CA ASN A 215 7.83 16.66 -17.11
C ASN A 215 6.44 16.08 -16.86
N ILE A 216 5.49 16.39 -17.78
CA ILE A 216 4.18 15.77 -17.83
C ILE A 216 4.01 15.20 -19.23
N ALA A 217 3.79 13.90 -19.35
CA ALA A 217 3.66 13.19 -20.61
C ALA A 217 2.34 12.42 -20.67
N LEU A 218 1.59 12.62 -21.76
CA LEU A 218 0.47 11.76 -22.12
C LEU A 218 1.01 10.53 -22.85
N VAL A 219 0.81 9.35 -22.29
CA VAL A 219 1.25 8.07 -22.86
C VAL A 219 0.17 7.54 -23.79
N LYS A 220 0.47 7.46 -25.09
CA LYS A 220 -0.41 6.85 -26.09
C LYS A 220 -0.36 5.33 -25.97
N PRO A 221 -1.46 4.60 -26.26
CA PRO A 221 -1.41 3.16 -26.43
C PRO A 221 -0.39 2.82 -27.51
N THR A 222 0.44 1.81 -27.27
CA THR A 222 1.27 1.27 -28.35
C THR A 222 0.32 0.55 -29.32
N GLU A 223 0.21 1.01 -30.55
CA GLU A 223 -0.46 0.26 -31.62
C GLU A 223 0.27 -1.08 -31.74
N GLN A 224 -0.39 -2.15 -31.35
CA GLN A 224 0.08 -3.49 -31.72
C GLN A 224 -0.15 -3.60 -33.22
N THR A 225 0.91 -3.54 -33.99
CA THR A 225 0.88 -3.88 -35.41
C THR A 225 0.35 -5.32 -35.50
N PRO A 226 -0.78 -5.55 -36.21
CA PRO A 226 -1.23 -6.92 -36.41
C PRO A 226 -0.15 -7.67 -37.14
N THR A 227 0.40 -8.70 -36.53
CA THR A 227 1.23 -9.72 -37.20
C THR A 227 0.31 -10.44 -38.17
N ASN A 228 0.39 -10.10 -39.47
CA ASN A 228 -0.21 -10.88 -40.52
C ASN A 228 0.55 -12.23 -40.59
N GLU A 229 -0.06 -13.28 -40.10
CA GLU A 229 0.23 -14.65 -40.51
C GLU A 229 -0.57 -15.03 -41.74
#